data_cc00428f50c1d3934cfb183750fd2983
#
_entry.id   cc00428f50c1d3934cfb183750fd2983
#
_cell.length_a   1.000
_cell.length_b   1.000
_cell.length_c   1.000
_cell.angle_alpha   90.00
_cell.angle_beta   90.00
_cell.angle_gamma   90.00
#
_symmetry.space_group_name_H-M   'P 1'
#
loop_
_entity.id
_entity.type
_entity.pdbx_description
1 polymer ?
#
loop_
_entity_poly.entity_id
_entity_poly.type
_entity_poly.pdbx_seq_one_letter_code
_entity_poly.pdbx_strand_id
1 'polypeptide(L)'
;LDPHYAYPRGVTMLDARLGLILTLEDSVFRETPGGRLSAEIDDWSVEKIKRAGGDAVKVLTWYRPDADPGVCAAQRDFTQRIGEACARYDIPFVFELLVYPLAQDAEQTTEYVEMQTKQAQLVIDSVRAFADPRFGVDLFKLESPVPASDVPEPGSPGAAGVQAMFDELDRVAGRPWVMLSAG
;
A
#
# COMPACT_ATOMS: atom_id res chain seq x y z
N LEU A 1 -12.70 -1.35 -5.14
CA LEU A 1 -13.91 -0.87 -4.46
C LEU A 1 -13.93 -1.33 -3.01
N ASP A 2 -14.39 -0.48 -2.11
CA ASP A 2 -14.64 -0.80 -0.70
C ASP A 2 -15.97 -1.56 -0.56
N PRO A 3 -16.04 -2.66 0.23
CA PRO A 3 -17.22 -3.48 0.35
C PRO A 3 -18.40 -2.78 1.04
N HIS A 4 -18.15 -1.83 1.94
CA HIS A 4 -19.21 -1.14 2.68
C HIS A 4 -19.80 0.04 1.91
N TYR A 5 -18.99 0.74 1.13
CA TYR A 5 -19.38 2.01 0.52
C TYR A 5 -19.65 1.89 -0.98
N ALA A 6 -18.71 1.34 -1.72
CA ALA A 6 -18.74 1.40 -3.18
C ALA A 6 -19.20 0.10 -3.86
N TYR A 7 -18.83 -1.06 -3.33
CA TYR A 7 -19.09 -2.35 -4.00
C TYR A 7 -20.57 -2.61 -4.25
N PRO A 8 -21.49 -2.46 -3.29
CA PRO A 8 -22.89 -2.88 -3.49
C PRO A 8 -23.60 -2.16 -4.65
N ARG A 9 -23.18 -0.92 -4.92
CA ARG A 9 -23.74 -0.12 -6.04
C ARG A 9 -22.81 -0.10 -7.25
N GLY A 10 -21.51 0.05 -6.99
CA GLY A 10 -20.51 0.17 -8.05
C GLY A 10 -20.42 -1.07 -8.93
N VAL A 11 -20.55 -2.26 -8.38
CA VAL A 11 -20.46 -3.51 -9.14
C VAL A 11 -21.55 -3.62 -10.22
N THR A 12 -22.74 -3.06 -9.97
CA THR A 12 -23.82 -3.08 -10.97
C THR A 12 -23.64 -2.09 -12.13
N MET A 13 -22.69 -1.16 -11.97
CA MET A 13 -22.38 -0.12 -12.96
C MET A 13 -21.09 -0.42 -13.74
N LEU A 14 -20.34 -1.42 -13.32
CA LEU A 14 -19.10 -1.80 -13.99
C LEU A 14 -19.38 -2.56 -15.27
N ASP A 15 -18.67 -2.20 -16.33
CA ASP A 15 -18.62 -3.01 -17.55
C ASP A 15 -17.96 -4.35 -17.23
N ALA A 16 -18.59 -5.46 -17.66
CA ALA A 16 -18.09 -6.82 -17.39
C ALA A 16 -16.69 -7.11 -17.98
N ARG A 17 -16.16 -6.22 -18.80
CA ARG A 17 -14.80 -6.30 -19.34
C ARG A 17 -13.74 -5.70 -18.40
N LEU A 18 -14.15 -5.02 -17.34
CA LEU A 18 -13.25 -4.41 -16.36
C LEU A 18 -12.98 -5.38 -15.21
N GLY A 19 -11.73 -5.48 -14.80
CA GLY A 19 -11.37 -6.20 -13.60
C GLY A 19 -11.87 -5.51 -12.32
N LEU A 20 -12.31 -6.28 -11.35
CA LEU A 20 -12.83 -5.81 -10.07
C LEU A 20 -11.80 -6.03 -8.97
N ILE A 21 -11.19 -4.97 -8.48
CA ILE A 21 -10.31 -5.01 -7.30
C ILE A 21 -11.13 -4.63 -6.07
N LEU A 22 -11.15 -5.50 -5.05
CA LEU A 22 -11.84 -5.27 -3.79
C LEU A 22 -10.86 -5.08 -2.64
N THR A 23 -11.14 -4.10 -1.80
CA THR A 23 -10.40 -3.79 -0.59
C THR A 23 -10.70 -4.81 0.51
N LEU A 24 -9.68 -5.25 1.22
CA LEU A 24 -9.78 -6.13 2.37
C LEU A 24 -9.53 -5.40 3.69
N GLU A 25 -8.65 -4.41 3.69
CA GLU A 25 -8.31 -3.64 4.89
C GLU A 25 -9.42 -2.69 5.32
N ASP A 26 -9.57 -2.50 6.63
CA ASP A 26 -10.34 -1.41 7.20
C ASP A 26 -9.66 -0.07 6.89
N SER A 27 -10.44 0.91 6.46
CA SER A 27 -9.97 2.28 6.20
C SER A 27 -9.50 2.99 7.48
N VAL A 28 -9.92 2.49 8.65
CA VAL A 28 -9.53 3.00 9.96
C VAL A 28 -8.38 2.16 10.52
N PHE A 29 -7.19 2.74 10.56
CA PHE A 29 -6.06 2.11 11.23
C PHE A 29 -6.11 2.33 12.74
N ARG A 30 -5.47 1.45 13.50
CA ARG A 30 -5.32 1.61 14.95
C ARG A 30 -4.00 2.32 15.27
N GLU A 31 -4.11 3.52 15.86
CA GLU A 31 -2.94 4.23 16.42
C GLU A 31 -2.44 3.50 17.67
N THR A 32 -1.12 3.40 17.78
CA THR A 32 -0.42 2.94 18.98
C THR A 32 0.75 3.90 19.27
N PRO A 33 1.30 3.91 20.49
CA PRO A 33 2.48 4.71 20.79
C PRO A 33 3.68 4.40 19.87
N GLY A 34 3.75 3.19 19.31
CA GLY A 34 4.84 2.73 18.45
C GLY A 34 4.57 2.88 16.94
N GLY A 35 3.37 3.26 16.54
CA GLY A 35 2.99 3.40 15.13
C GLY A 35 1.58 2.90 14.82
N ARG A 36 1.27 2.73 13.54
CA ARG A 36 -0.05 2.37 13.02
C ARG A 36 -0.15 0.87 12.73
N LEU A 37 -1.29 0.30 13.07
CA LEU A 37 -1.65 -1.09 12.75
C LEU A 37 -2.87 -1.13 11.83
N SER A 38 -2.73 -1.83 10.71
CA SER A 38 -3.83 -2.14 9.80
C SER A 38 -4.61 -3.36 10.31
N ALA A 39 -5.88 -3.42 9.94
CA ALA A 39 -6.76 -4.55 10.24
C ALA A 39 -7.59 -4.91 9.00
N GLU A 40 -8.13 -6.12 8.99
CA GLU A 40 -9.14 -6.50 7.99
C GLU A 40 -10.49 -5.92 8.39
N ILE A 41 -11.34 -5.63 7.41
CA ILE A 41 -12.74 -5.28 7.62
C ILE A 41 -13.43 -6.45 8.32
N ASP A 42 -14.20 -6.15 9.36
CA ASP A 42 -14.97 -7.15 10.10
C ASP A 42 -15.89 -7.95 9.16
N ASP A 43 -15.92 -9.26 9.38
CA ASP A 43 -16.72 -10.21 8.59
C ASP A 43 -16.42 -10.16 7.06
N TRP A 44 -15.22 -9.75 6.68
CA TRP A 44 -14.72 -9.74 5.31
C TRP A 44 -13.44 -10.59 5.19
N SER A 45 -13.19 -11.17 4.01
CA SER A 45 -12.02 -12.04 3.83
C SER A 45 -11.66 -12.20 2.35
N VAL A 46 -10.46 -12.69 2.07
CA VAL A 46 -10.02 -13.05 0.72
C VAL A 46 -10.99 -14.04 0.07
N GLU A 47 -11.50 -15.03 0.82
CA GLU A 47 -12.51 -15.97 0.34
C GLU A 47 -13.80 -15.26 -0.10
N LYS A 48 -14.30 -14.33 0.72
CA LYS A 48 -15.51 -13.55 0.40
C LYS A 48 -15.29 -12.65 -0.81
N ILE A 49 -14.12 -12.05 -0.95
CA ILE A 49 -13.73 -11.25 -2.14
C ILE A 49 -13.80 -12.13 -3.40
N LYS A 50 -13.19 -13.33 -3.36
CA LYS A 50 -13.23 -14.27 -4.49
C LYS A 50 -14.66 -14.67 -4.84
N ARG A 51 -15.48 -14.99 -3.85
CA ARG A 51 -16.92 -15.34 -4.04
C ARG A 51 -17.76 -14.17 -4.55
N ALA A 52 -17.39 -12.94 -4.21
CA ALA A 52 -18.05 -11.73 -4.70
C ALA A 52 -17.67 -11.37 -6.15
N GLY A 53 -16.83 -12.19 -6.80
CA GLY A 53 -16.39 -11.96 -8.17
C GLY A 53 -15.20 -10.98 -8.28
N GLY A 54 -14.47 -10.77 -7.18
CA GLY A 54 -13.23 -9.98 -7.23
C GLY A 54 -12.15 -10.65 -8.06
N ASP A 55 -11.49 -9.88 -8.92
CA ASP A 55 -10.36 -10.29 -9.73
C ASP A 55 -9.02 -10.10 -9.00
N ALA A 56 -8.98 -9.22 -8.01
CA ALA A 56 -7.82 -9.02 -7.14
C ALA A 56 -8.24 -8.53 -5.75
N VAL A 57 -7.42 -8.84 -4.76
CA VAL A 57 -7.49 -8.29 -3.40
C VAL A 57 -6.56 -7.11 -3.30
N LYS A 58 -7.02 -5.98 -2.74
CA LYS A 58 -6.17 -4.83 -2.42
C LYS A 58 -6.09 -4.66 -0.91
N VAL A 59 -4.89 -4.42 -0.43
CA VAL A 59 -4.65 -4.06 0.98
C VAL A 59 -3.70 -2.88 1.05
N LEU A 60 -4.08 -1.89 1.85
CA LEU A 60 -3.21 -0.81 2.26
C LEU A 60 -2.61 -1.13 3.63
N THR A 61 -1.31 -0.95 3.74
CA THR A 61 -0.58 -1.05 5.00
C THR A 61 0.22 0.23 5.26
N TRP A 62 -0.04 0.83 6.42
CA TRP A 62 0.77 1.91 6.94
C TRP A 62 2.07 1.31 7.49
N TYR A 63 3.21 1.67 6.92
CA TYR A 63 4.48 1.09 7.33
C TYR A 63 5.62 2.10 7.34
N ARG A 64 6.38 2.04 8.42
CA ARG A 64 7.64 2.76 8.58
C ARG A 64 8.68 1.80 9.13
N PRO A 65 9.82 1.61 8.46
CA PRO A 65 10.86 0.69 8.91
C PRO A 65 11.53 1.11 10.23
N ASP A 66 11.41 2.40 10.57
CA ASP A 66 11.91 3.03 11.81
C ASP A 66 10.84 3.17 12.92
N ALA A 67 9.65 2.61 12.73
CA ALA A 67 8.63 2.49 13.76
C ALA A 67 9.02 1.43 14.82
N ASP A 68 8.19 1.28 15.86
CA ASP A 68 8.43 0.24 16.87
C ASP A 68 8.59 -1.15 16.23
N PRO A 69 9.60 -1.94 16.63
CA PRO A 69 9.84 -3.27 16.04
C PRO A 69 8.64 -4.22 16.15
N GLY A 70 7.84 -4.13 17.22
CA GLY A 70 6.63 -4.94 17.39
C GLY A 70 5.53 -4.53 16.41
N VAL A 71 5.37 -3.22 16.15
CA VAL A 71 4.45 -2.70 15.11
C VAL A 71 4.91 -3.18 13.73
N CYS A 72 6.21 -3.05 13.43
CA CYS A 72 6.76 -3.53 12.16
C CYS A 72 6.56 -5.04 11.97
N ALA A 73 6.76 -5.84 13.02
CA ALA A 73 6.53 -7.28 12.97
C ALA A 73 5.06 -7.60 12.73
N ALA A 74 4.14 -6.96 13.46
CA ALA A 74 2.70 -7.17 13.31
C ALA A 74 2.20 -6.84 11.91
N GLN A 75 2.70 -5.75 11.29
CA GLN A 75 2.34 -5.38 9.92
C GLN A 75 2.88 -6.39 8.89
N ARG A 76 4.08 -6.92 9.10
CA ARG A 76 4.62 -7.99 8.24
C ARG A 76 3.82 -9.29 8.37
N ASP A 77 3.48 -9.69 9.59
CA ASP A 77 2.67 -10.89 9.83
C ASP A 77 1.26 -10.74 9.22
N PHE A 78 0.66 -9.56 9.35
CA PHE A 78 -0.61 -9.23 8.72
C PHE A 78 -0.54 -9.40 7.20
N THR A 79 0.45 -8.81 6.55
CA THR A 79 0.63 -8.89 5.10
C THR A 79 0.91 -10.32 4.63
N GLN A 80 1.76 -11.05 5.35
CA GLN A 80 2.08 -12.45 5.00
C GLN A 80 0.84 -13.35 5.05
N ARG A 81 0.02 -13.23 6.10
CA ARG A 81 -1.23 -14.01 6.22
C ARG A 81 -2.19 -13.75 5.05
N ILE A 82 -2.26 -12.50 4.59
CA ILE A 82 -3.10 -12.13 3.44
C ILE A 82 -2.53 -12.71 2.15
N GLY A 83 -1.22 -12.61 1.92
CA GLY A 83 -0.58 -13.22 0.76
C GLY A 83 -0.79 -14.73 0.70
N GLU A 84 -0.66 -15.43 1.84
CA GLU A 84 -0.95 -16.86 1.95
C GLU A 84 -2.42 -17.19 1.64
N ALA A 85 -3.35 -16.33 2.07
CA ALA A 85 -4.76 -16.48 1.75
C ALA A 85 -5.02 -16.22 0.26
N CYS A 86 -4.42 -15.19 -0.34
CA CYS A 86 -4.53 -14.90 -1.76
C CYS A 86 -4.01 -16.07 -2.62
N ALA A 87 -2.87 -16.65 -2.26
CA ALA A 87 -2.34 -17.84 -2.91
C ALA A 87 -3.28 -19.05 -2.79
N ARG A 88 -3.91 -19.25 -1.62
CA ARG A 88 -4.87 -20.35 -1.38
C ARG A 88 -6.12 -20.25 -2.24
N TYR A 89 -6.62 -19.03 -2.46
CA TYR A 89 -7.84 -18.79 -3.24
C TYR A 89 -7.56 -18.44 -4.70
N ASP A 90 -6.32 -18.53 -5.14
CA ASP A 90 -5.90 -18.22 -6.52
C ASP A 90 -6.45 -16.86 -6.97
N ILE A 91 -6.07 -15.82 -6.25
CA ILE A 91 -6.48 -14.44 -6.52
C ILE A 91 -5.28 -13.49 -6.35
N PRO A 92 -5.01 -12.61 -7.31
CA PRO A 92 -3.90 -11.65 -7.23
C PRO A 92 -3.97 -10.73 -6.01
N PHE A 93 -2.80 -10.43 -5.45
CA PHE A 93 -2.63 -9.56 -4.31
C PHE A 93 -2.01 -8.22 -4.72
N VAL A 94 -2.79 -7.14 -4.63
CA VAL A 94 -2.36 -5.75 -4.82
C VAL A 94 -2.03 -5.15 -3.46
N PHE A 95 -0.77 -4.84 -3.22
CA PHE A 95 -0.31 -4.33 -1.93
C PHE A 95 0.08 -2.86 -2.01
N GLU A 96 -0.66 -2.03 -1.28
CA GLU A 96 -0.47 -0.59 -1.18
C GLU A 96 0.30 -0.24 0.08
N LEU A 97 1.42 0.46 -0.08
CA LEU A 97 2.27 0.92 1.02
C LEU A 97 2.22 2.42 1.15
N LEU A 98 2.01 2.89 2.39
CA LEU A 98 2.09 4.28 2.77
C LEU A 98 3.03 4.48 3.95
N VAL A 99 3.95 5.42 3.82
CA VAL A 99 4.67 5.98 4.97
C VAL A 99 3.79 7.02 5.68
N TYR A 100 4.01 7.22 6.96
CA TYR A 100 3.19 8.09 7.79
C TYR A 100 4.04 8.79 8.86
N PRO A 101 3.62 9.95 9.38
CA PRO A 101 4.32 10.61 10.47
C PRO A 101 4.16 9.83 11.77
N LEU A 102 5.28 9.62 12.50
CA LEU A 102 5.28 9.09 13.84
C LEU A 102 5.00 10.21 14.86
N ALA A 103 4.68 9.83 16.11
CA ALA A 103 4.32 10.76 17.16
C ALA A 103 5.39 11.85 17.45
N GLN A 104 6.66 11.56 17.16
CA GLN A 104 7.78 12.49 17.30
C GLN A 104 8.01 13.39 16.08
N ASP A 105 7.37 13.12 14.96
CA ASP A 105 7.50 13.92 13.74
C ASP A 105 6.67 15.21 13.86
N ALA A 106 7.12 16.29 13.25
CA ALA A 106 6.44 17.59 13.31
C ALA A 106 5.07 17.60 12.59
N GLU A 107 4.88 16.71 11.64
CA GLU A 107 3.66 16.60 10.84
C GLU A 107 2.81 15.42 11.30
N GLN A 108 2.02 15.63 12.37
CA GLN A 108 1.04 14.64 12.78
C GLN A 108 -0.29 14.87 12.05
N THR A 109 -0.74 13.88 11.31
CA THR A 109 -2.08 13.86 10.73
C THR A 109 -2.66 12.45 10.77
N THR A 110 -3.96 12.36 11.00
CA THR A 110 -4.73 11.12 10.84
C THR A 110 -5.37 11.02 9.45
N GLU A 111 -5.18 12.04 8.61
CA GLU A 111 -5.72 12.07 7.27
C GLU A 111 -4.88 11.22 6.32
N TYR A 112 -5.53 10.76 5.26
CA TYR A 112 -4.90 10.07 4.15
C TYR A 112 -4.29 11.11 3.21
N VAL A 113 -3.17 11.67 3.61
CA VAL A 113 -2.44 12.68 2.83
C VAL A 113 -0.98 12.28 2.68
N GLU A 114 -0.39 12.70 1.58
CA GLU A 114 1.03 12.52 1.36
C GLU A 114 1.84 13.27 2.41
N MET A 115 2.81 12.59 3.01
CA MET A 115 3.70 13.21 3.99
C MET A 115 4.60 14.23 3.30
N GLN A 116 4.45 15.53 3.65
CA GLN A 116 5.16 16.64 2.99
C GLN A 116 6.68 16.56 3.19
N THR A 117 7.11 16.12 4.37
CA THR A 117 8.54 15.96 4.71
C THR A 117 9.05 14.55 4.48
N LYS A 118 8.35 13.75 3.65
CA LYS A 118 8.77 12.37 3.43
C LYS A 118 10.20 12.30 2.90
N GLN A 119 10.90 11.31 3.40
CA GLN A 119 12.23 10.97 2.93
C GLN A 119 12.12 9.82 1.93
N ALA A 120 12.70 9.99 0.75
CA ALA A 120 12.71 8.95 -0.28
C ALA A 120 13.18 7.59 0.25
N GLN A 121 14.16 7.61 1.16
CA GLN A 121 14.70 6.39 1.76
C GLN A 121 13.65 5.62 2.58
N LEU A 122 12.74 6.31 3.29
CA LEU A 122 11.67 5.65 4.04
C LEU A 122 10.70 4.91 3.12
N VAL A 123 10.36 5.52 1.98
CA VAL A 123 9.50 4.87 0.97
C VAL A 123 10.19 3.62 0.41
N ILE A 124 11.44 3.75 -0.02
CA ILE A 124 12.22 2.65 -0.61
C ILE A 124 12.43 1.52 0.40
N ASP A 125 12.77 1.84 1.65
CA ASP A 125 12.99 0.84 2.70
C ASP A 125 11.70 0.16 3.14
N SER A 126 10.56 0.86 3.08
CA SER A 126 9.24 0.26 3.29
C SER A 126 8.96 -0.81 2.23
N VAL A 127 9.21 -0.52 0.96
CA VAL A 127 9.06 -1.50 -0.13
C VAL A 127 10.02 -2.68 0.05
N ARG A 128 11.28 -2.41 0.40
CA ARG A 128 12.30 -3.45 0.65
C ARG A 128 11.85 -4.44 1.74
N ALA A 129 11.14 -3.98 2.76
CA ALA A 129 10.65 -4.82 3.85
C ALA A 129 9.61 -5.86 3.39
N PHE A 130 8.95 -5.63 2.24
CA PHE A 130 7.90 -6.50 1.69
C PHE A 130 8.23 -7.10 0.30
N ALA A 131 9.43 -6.86 -0.22
CA ALA A 131 9.86 -7.39 -1.52
C ALA A 131 10.10 -8.91 -1.52
N ASP A 132 10.26 -9.52 -0.33
CA ASP A 132 10.46 -10.97 -0.20
C ASP A 132 9.23 -11.74 -0.74
N PRO A 133 9.43 -12.80 -1.55
CA PRO A 133 8.35 -13.63 -2.11
C PRO A 133 7.37 -14.21 -1.09
N ARG A 134 7.78 -14.37 0.17
CA ARG A 134 6.91 -14.89 1.25
C ARG A 134 5.65 -14.07 1.49
N PHE A 135 5.68 -12.78 1.11
CA PHE A 135 4.51 -11.91 1.26
C PHE A 135 3.46 -12.10 0.16
N GLY A 136 3.78 -12.84 -0.90
CA GLY A 136 2.82 -13.19 -1.96
C GLY A 136 2.29 -12.00 -2.75
N VAL A 137 2.99 -10.85 -2.74
CA VAL A 137 2.56 -9.66 -3.48
C VAL A 137 2.74 -9.87 -4.98
N ASP A 138 1.70 -9.64 -5.77
CA ASP A 138 1.75 -9.70 -7.23
C ASP A 138 1.96 -8.33 -7.87
N LEU A 139 1.34 -7.30 -7.29
CA LEU A 139 1.42 -5.93 -7.76
C LEU A 139 1.57 -4.98 -6.57
N PHE A 140 2.56 -4.11 -6.60
CA PHE A 140 2.65 -3.02 -5.65
C PHE A 140 1.90 -1.78 -6.12
N LYS A 141 1.31 -1.04 -5.16
CA LYS A 141 0.82 0.32 -5.35
C LYS A 141 1.62 1.22 -4.39
N LEU A 142 2.50 2.05 -4.96
CA LEU A 142 3.56 2.73 -4.21
C LEU A 142 3.45 4.24 -4.27
N GLU A 143 3.83 4.89 -3.18
CA GLU A 143 4.04 6.33 -3.16
C GLU A 143 5.22 6.73 -4.05
N SER A 144 5.15 7.96 -4.54
CA SER A 144 6.32 8.63 -5.09
C SER A 144 7.41 8.76 -4.01
N PRO A 145 8.70 8.49 -4.33
CA PRO A 145 9.80 8.66 -3.37
C PRO A 145 10.04 10.12 -2.97
N VAL A 146 9.48 11.07 -3.72
CA VAL A 146 9.49 12.50 -3.40
C VAL A 146 8.05 13.05 -3.49
N PRO A 147 7.71 14.15 -2.81
CA PRO A 147 6.41 14.82 -2.99
C PRO A 147 6.16 15.11 -4.47
N ALA A 148 4.93 14.97 -4.93
CA ALA A 148 4.58 15.17 -6.34
C ALA A 148 4.94 16.59 -6.84
N SER A 149 4.83 17.59 -5.94
CA SER A 149 5.24 18.98 -6.21
C SER A 149 6.73 19.16 -6.47
N ASP A 150 7.55 18.22 -5.99
CA ASP A 150 9.01 18.32 -6.02
C ASP A 150 9.61 17.52 -7.18
N VAL A 151 8.77 16.86 -7.98
CA VAL A 151 9.20 16.16 -9.20
C VAL A 151 9.54 17.19 -10.26
N PRO A 152 10.82 17.31 -10.65
CA PRO A 152 11.25 18.33 -11.59
C PRO A 152 10.85 17.97 -13.03
N GLU A 153 10.75 18.98 -13.88
CA GLU A 153 10.55 18.77 -15.32
C GLU A 153 11.70 17.94 -15.92
N PRO A 154 11.40 17.05 -16.88
CA PRO A 154 12.41 16.24 -17.55
C PRO A 154 13.54 17.11 -18.14
N GLY A 155 14.77 16.75 -17.85
CA GLY A 155 15.98 17.45 -18.32
C GLY A 155 16.36 18.70 -17.54
N SER A 156 15.58 19.08 -16.52
CA SER A 156 15.93 20.20 -15.62
C SER A 156 17.00 19.80 -14.59
N PRO A 157 17.64 20.76 -13.91
CA PRO A 157 18.53 20.47 -12.79
C PRO A 157 17.82 19.64 -11.71
N GLY A 158 18.44 18.56 -11.24
CA GLY A 158 17.86 17.67 -10.24
C GLY A 158 17.06 16.49 -10.81
N ALA A 159 16.58 16.55 -12.05
CA ALA A 159 15.77 15.48 -12.66
C ALA A 159 16.48 14.11 -12.63
N ALA A 160 17.77 14.05 -12.90
CA ALA A 160 18.54 12.81 -12.85
C ALA A 160 18.60 12.21 -11.42
N GLY A 161 18.67 13.05 -10.39
CA GLY A 161 18.66 12.60 -8.99
C GLY A 161 17.30 12.01 -8.59
N VAL A 162 16.21 12.64 -8.98
CA VAL A 162 14.86 12.12 -8.72
C VAL A 162 14.61 10.85 -9.53
N GLN A 163 15.02 10.80 -10.80
CA GLN A 163 14.93 9.58 -11.60
C GLN A 163 15.66 8.40 -10.95
N ALA A 164 16.87 8.63 -10.41
CA ALA A 164 17.61 7.58 -9.73
C ALA A 164 16.87 7.02 -8.49
N MET A 165 16.05 7.83 -7.79
CA MET A 165 15.22 7.35 -6.70
C MET A 165 14.08 6.44 -7.20
N PHE A 166 13.46 6.79 -8.32
CA PHE A 166 12.46 5.92 -8.96
C PHE A 166 13.07 4.62 -9.48
N ASP A 167 14.26 4.68 -10.09
CA ASP A 167 14.98 3.50 -10.56
C ASP A 167 15.33 2.55 -9.39
N GLU A 168 15.74 3.11 -8.25
CA GLU A 168 15.98 2.33 -7.03
C GLU A 168 14.69 1.72 -6.48
N LEU A 169 13.58 2.47 -6.48
CA LEU A 169 12.27 1.99 -6.05
C LEU A 169 11.83 0.80 -6.92
N ASP A 170 11.93 0.92 -8.24
CA ASP A 170 11.61 -0.14 -9.20
C ASP A 170 12.47 -1.38 -8.96
N ARG A 171 13.78 -1.18 -8.83
CA ARG A 171 14.74 -2.27 -8.57
C ARG A 171 14.43 -3.00 -7.26
N VAL A 172 14.04 -2.27 -6.21
CA VAL A 172 13.71 -2.84 -4.89
C VAL A 172 12.38 -3.57 -4.91
N ALA A 173 11.38 -3.02 -5.59
CA ALA A 173 10.09 -3.66 -5.74
C ALA A 173 10.22 -5.03 -6.45
N GLY A 174 11.07 -5.13 -7.49
CA GLY A 174 11.36 -6.37 -8.20
C GLY A 174 10.14 -7.06 -8.81
N ARG A 175 9.02 -6.33 -8.90
CA ARG A 175 7.70 -6.78 -9.37
C ARG A 175 6.99 -5.61 -10.03
N PRO A 176 5.94 -5.86 -10.84
CA PRO A 176 5.11 -4.78 -11.37
C PRO A 176 4.60 -3.87 -10.25
N TRP A 177 4.57 -2.59 -10.52
CA TRP A 177 3.99 -1.63 -9.61
C TRP A 177 3.30 -0.47 -10.31
N VAL A 178 2.39 0.17 -9.61
CA VAL A 178 1.68 1.37 -10.06
C VAL A 178 1.87 2.49 -9.05
N MET A 179 1.84 3.72 -9.55
CA MET A 179 1.93 4.90 -8.70
C MET A 179 0.64 5.09 -7.90
N LEU A 180 0.78 5.32 -6.62
CA LEU A 180 -0.30 5.80 -5.77
C LEU A 180 -0.57 7.27 -6.11
N SER A 181 -1.82 7.56 -6.38
CA SER A 181 -2.29 8.94 -6.49
C SER A 181 -2.64 9.43 -5.07
N ALA A 182 -1.72 10.09 -4.40
CA ALA A 182 -1.95 10.70 -3.11
C ALA A 182 -2.13 12.22 -3.29
N GLY A 183 -3.34 12.68 -3.13
CA GLY A 183 -3.72 14.07 -2.99
C GLY A 183 -3.85 14.85 -4.27
#